data_cbf80a1ad1d285750b1e3ffc30dbc560
#
_entry.id   cbf80a1ad1d285750b1e3ffc30dbc560
#
_cell.length_a   1.000
_cell.length_b   1.000
_cell.length_c   1.000
_cell.angle_alpha   90.00
_cell.angle_beta   90.00
_cell.angle_gamma   90.00
#
_symmetry.space_group_name_H-M   'P 1'
#
loop_
_entity.id
_entity.type
_entity.pdbx_description
1 polymer ?
#
loop_
_entity_poly.entity_id
_entity_poly.type
_entity_poly.pdbx_seq_one_letter_code
_entity_poly.pdbx_strand_id
1 'polypeptide(L)'
;MKNKNIIAVIDLGTVNLKCAIYSLAEGLPKLVGFSKKKTRGIHNSIIINLNHAIDSVRSCLAEAEKKYKINLEKINVLINPVKTITTKLTKYKKVSGSKIEKDDISFLLKEAKKQVESNDSRISYIHIFNNKYVVDNNTFKNLPVNTYADNFSQENVFLGVPKNILKNI
;
A
#
# COMPACT_ATOMS: atom_id res chain seq x y z
N MET A 1 26.63 -11.80 2.39
CA MET A 1 25.56 -12.00 3.41
C MET A 1 24.23 -11.79 2.72
N LYS A 2 23.33 -12.79 2.71
CA LYS A 2 21.99 -12.66 2.08
C LYS A 2 21.14 -11.69 2.93
N ASN A 3 20.68 -10.60 2.31
CA ASN A 3 19.90 -9.51 2.93
C ASN A 3 18.45 -9.92 3.31
N LYS A 4 18.26 -11.08 3.97
CA LYS A 4 16.92 -11.62 4.27
C LYS A 4 16.04 -10.75 5.18
N ASN A 5 16.61 -9.75 5.87
CA ASN A 5 15.89 -8.94 6.87
C ASN A 5 16.02 -7.43 6.62
N ILE A 6 16.16 -7.00 5.38
CA ILE A 6 16.29 -5.58 5.03
C ILE A 6 15.06 -5.12 4.26
N ILE A 7 14.52 -3.98 4.66
CA ILE A 7 13.50 -3.24 3.92
C ILE A 7 14.11 -1.91 3.50
N ALA A 8 14.13 -1.65 2.20
CA ALA A 8 14.46 -0.34 1.65
C ALA A 8 13.18 0.38 1.20
N VAL A 9 13.11 1.66 1.50
CA VAL A 9 11.98 2.54 1.15
C VAL A 9 12.52 3.79 0.49
N ILE A 10 12.00 4.16 -0.67
CA ILE A 10 12.28 5.44 -1.32
C ILE A 10 11.02 6.31 -1.35
N ASP A 11 11.16 7.55 -0.87
CA ASP A 11 10.12 8.58 -0.95
C ASP A 11 10.38 9.46 -2.19
N LEU A 12 9.45 9.45 -3.13
CA LEU A 12 9.51 10.24 -4.36
C LEU A 12 8.97 11.66 -4.14
N GLY A 13 9.66 12.42 -3.29
CA GLY A 13 9.27 13.80 -2.97
C GLY A 13 9.59 14.80 -4.10
N THR A 14 8.82 15.88 -4.20
CA THR A 14 9.00 16.96 -5.19
C THR A 14 10.36 17.67 -5.06
N VAL A 15 10.82 17.91 -3.86
CA VAL A 15 12.05 18.67 -3.59
C VAL A 15 13.24 17.74 -3.37
N ASN A 16 13.01 16.66 -2.62
CA ASN A 16 14.05 15.71 -2.28
C ASN A 16 13.53 14.28 -2.39
N LEU A 17 14.36 13.43 -2.97
CA LEU A 17 14.28 11.98 -2.81
C LEU A 17 14.93 11.59 -1.50
N LYS A 18 14.34 10.65 -0.79
CA LYS A 18 14.89 10.10 0.44
C LYS A 18 14.84 8.58 0.36
N CYS A 19 15.94 7.93 0.59
CA CYS A 19 15.99 6.47 0.73
C CYS A 19 16.33 6.13 2.18
N ALA A 20 15.49 5.32 2.81
CA ALA A 20 15.69 4.79 4.14
C ALA A 20 15.80 3.26 4.08
N ILE A 21 16.77 2.72 4.81
CA ILE A 21 17.03 1.28 4.87
C ILE A 21 16.86 0.84 6.31
N TYR A 22 16.00 -0.16 6.51
CA TYR A 22 15.69 -0.70 7.84
C TYR A 22 16.11 -2.16 7.93
N SER A 23 16.67 -2.53 9.08
CA SER A 23 16.86 -3.92 9.49
C SER A 23 15.67 -4.39 10.32
N LEU A 24 15.21 -5.62 10.07
CA LEU A 24 14.15 -6.30 10.83
C LEU A 24 14.70 -7.40 11.75
N ALA A 25 16.00 -7.45 11.98
CA ALA A 25 16.65 -8.57 12.67
C ALA A 25 16.15 -8.79 14.11
N GLU A 26 15.65 -7.74 14.78
CA GLU A 26 15.22 -7.75 16.18
C GLU A 26 13.70 -7.59 16.35
N GLY A 27 12.92 -7.89 15.32
CA GLY A 27 11.46 -7.82 15.37
C GLY A 27 10.86 -6.42 15.15
N LEU A 28 11.59 -5.34 15.48
CA LEU A 28 11.21 -3.96 15.20
C LEU A 28 12.11 -3.37 14.10
N PRO A 29 11.56 -2.57 13.17
CA PRO A 29 12.35 -1.90 12.15
C PRO A 29 13.37 -0.93 12.76
N LYS A 30 14.67 -1.18 12.57
CA LYS A 30 15.76 -0.30 12.98
C LYS A 30 16.35 0.39 11.75
N LEU A 31 16.39 1.73 11.75
CA LEU A 31 17.01 2.48 10.66
C LEU A 31 18.52 2.21 10.66
N VAL A 32 19.02 1.61 9.58
CA VAL A 32 20.43 1.27 9.39
C VAL A 32 21.09 2.05 8.27
N GLY A 33 20.30 2.71 7.41
CA GLY A 33 20.82 3.49 6.32
C GLY A 33 19.87 4.61 5.87
N PHE A 34 20.45 5.74 5.43
CA PHE A 34 19.69 6.87 4.91
C PHE A 34 20.51 7.65 3.88
N SER A 35 19.88 7.99 2.76
CA SER A 35 20.41 8.94 1.77
C SER A 35 19.32 9.94 1.38
N LYS A 36 19.76 11.13 0.94
CA LYS A 36 18.89 12.21 0.50
C LYS A 36 19.51 12.89 -0.71
N LYS A 37 18.75 13.05 -1.77
CA LYS A 37 19.15 13.75 -3.00
C LYS A 37 18.11 14.77 -3.42
N LYS A 38 18.58 15.82 -4.10
CA LYS A 38 17.69 16.77 -4.74
C LYS A 38 16.94 16.08 -5.89
N THR A 39 15.63 16.23 -5.92
CA THR A 39 14.78 15.64 -6.97
C THR A 39 14.95 16.40 -8.28
N ARG A 40 15.00 15.65 -9.39
CA ARG A 40 14.84 16.16 -10.74
C ARG A 40 13.83 15.30 -11.48
N GLY A 41 13.02 15.93 -12.36
CA GLY A 41 12.04 15.21 -13.19
C GLY A 41 10.77 14.77 -12.47
N ILE A 42 10.57 15.14 -11.19
CA ILE A 42 9.35 14.85 -10.41
C ILE A 42 8.78 16.15 -9.86
N HIS A 43 7.49 16.36 -10.04
CA HIS A 43 6.75 17.50 -9.49
C HIS A 43 5.38 17.05 -8.99
N ASN A 44 5.03 17.41 -7.75
CA ASN A 44 3.78 16.97 -7.08
C ASN A 44 3.54 15.46 -7.18
N SER A 45 4.60 14.68 -6.93
CA SER A 45 4.62 13.20 -7.05
C SER A 45 4.24 12.67 -8.45
N ILE A 46 4.33 13.49 -9.47
CA ILE A 46 4.15 13.11 -10.88
C ILE A 46 5.49 13.20 -11.58
N ILE A 47 5.85 12.18 -12.34
CA ILE A 47 7.04 12.19 -13.19
C ILE A 47 6.76 13.06 -14.41
N ILE A 48 7.45 14.21 -14.49
CA ILE A 48 7.36 15.17 -15.60
C ILE A 48 8.50 14.99 -16.62
N ASN A 49 9.61 14.37 -16.19
CA ASN A 49 10.71 13.97 -17.05
C ASN A 49 11.29 12.64 -16.54
N LEU A 50 11.06 11.58 -17.29
CA LEU A 50 11.41 10.22 -16.87
C LEU A 50 12.93 10.03 -16.72
N ASN A 51 13.74 10.54 -17.66
CA ASN A 51 15.19 10.37 -17.61
C ASN A 51 15.80 11.07 -16.38
N HIS A 52 15.40 12.31 -16.13
CA HIS A 52 15.86 13.02 -14.92
C HIS A 52 15.39 12.37 -13.62
N ALA A 53 14.19 11.81 -13.61
CA ALA A 53 13.68 11.07 -12.45
C ALA A 53 14.50 9.80 -12.21
N ILE A 54 14.77 9.01 -13.26
CA ILE A 54 15.60 7.79 -13.19
C ILE A 54 17.00 8.14 -12.64
N ASP A 55 17.66 9.17 -13.17
CA ASP A 55 19.00 9.56 -12.72
C ASP A 55 19.01 9.99 -11.26
N SER A 56 17.99 10.73 -10.83
CA SER A 56 17.85 11.15 -9.43
C SER A 56 17.63 9.95 -8.49
N VAL A 57 16.76 9.01 -8.87
CA VAL A 57 16.48 7.78 -8.10
C VAL A 57 17.75 6.93 -8.02
N ARG A 58 18.38 6.63 -9.16
CA ARG A 58 19.63 5.85 -9.21
C ARG A 58 20.71 6.46 -8.34
N SER A 59 20.90 7.78 -8.41
CA SER A 59 21.89 8.48 -7.58
C SER A 59 21.60 8.37 -6.08
N CYS A 60 20.31 8.47 -5.70
CA CYS A 60 19.90 8.33 -4.30
C CYS A 60 20.13 6.91 -3.77
N LEU A 61 19.77 5.90 -4.55
CA LEU A 61 19.94 4.49 -4.20
C LEU A 61 21.44 4.09 -4.14
N ALA A 62 22.21 4.45 -5.19
CA ALA A 62 23.64 4.16 -5.23
C ALA A 62 24.41 4.76 -4.05
N GLU A 63 24.03 5.97 -3.60
CA GLU A 63 24.64 6.55 -2.39
C GLU A 63 24.32 5.73 -1.15
N ALA A 64 23.06 5.31 -0.98
CA ALA A 64 22.65 4.49 0.15
C ALA A 64 23.39 3.14 0.14
N GLU A 65 23.43 2.46 -1.00
CA GLU A 65 24.13 1.17 -1.17
C GLU A 65 25.63 1.27 -0.86
N LYS A 66 26.29 2.26 -1.46
CA LYS A 66 27.74 2.49 -1.26
C LYS A 66 28.07 2.82 0.19
N LYS A 67 27.33 3.75 0.80
CA LYS A 67 27.60 4.24 2.15
C LYS A 67 27.41 3.15 3.20
N TYR A 68 26.41 2.28 3.02
CA TYR A 68 26.05 1.25 3.99
C TYR A 68 26.49 -0.16 3.56
N LYS A 69 27.18 -0.28 2.42
CA LYS A 69 27.72 -1.56 1.88
C LYS A 69 26.62 -2.62 1.72
N ILE A 70 25.46 -2.20 1.26
CA ILE A 70 24.27 -3.03 1.08
C ILE A 70 23.92 -3.05 -0.42
N ASN A 71 23.53 -4.20 -0.94
CA ASN A 71 22.93 -4.32 -2.28
C ASN A 71 21.39 -4.47 -2.13
N LEU A 72 20.62 -3.57 -2.74
CA LEU A 72 19.17 -3.50 -2.64
C LEU A 72 18.53 -4.29 -3.79
N GLU A 73 17.98 -5.46 -3.51
CA GLU A 73 17.26 -6.28 -4.49
C GLU A 73 15.80 -5.86 -4.68
N LYS A 74 15.19 -5.28 -3.63
CA LYS A 74 13.79 -4.84 -3.62
C LYS A 74 13.66 -3.50 -2.90
N ILE A 75 12.81 -2.65 -3.44
CA ILE A 75 12.57 -1.31 -2.90
C ILE A 75 11.06 -1.09 -2.81
N ASN A 76 10.62 -0.56 -1.67
CA ASN A 76 9.26 -0.03 -1.53
C ASN A 76 9.27 1.44 -1.93
N VAL A 77 8.36 1.82 -2.79
CA VAL A 77 8.23 3.19 -3.28
C VAL A 77 7.06 3.88 -2.56
N LEU A 78 7.35 4.98 -1.88
CA LEU A 78 6.32 5.86 -1.33
C LEU A 78 5.97 6.91 -2.36
N ILE A 79 4.69 6.99 -2.66
CA ILE A 79 4.13 7.99 -3.56
C ILE A 79 2.98 8.71 -2.87
N ASN A 80 2.85 10.00 -3.14
CA ASN A 80 1.70 10.80 -2.68
C ASN A 80 1.11 11.55 -3.89
N PRO A 81 0.44 10.84 -4.82
CA PRO A 81 -0.10 11.46 -6.03
C PRO A 81 -1.27 12.37 -5.69
N VAL A 82 -1.30 13.55 -6.32
CA VAL A 82 -2.36 14.56 -6.14
C VAL A 82 -3.75 14.02 -6.51
N LYS A 83 -3.81 13.06 -7.43
CA LYS A 83 -5.06 12.43 -7.89
C LYS A 83 -5.25 11.06 -7.25
N THR A 84 -5.47 11.04 -5.96
CA THR A 84 -5.84 9.82 -5.24
C THR A 84 -7.37 9.72 -5.16
N ILE A 85 -7.92 8.55 -5.44
CA ILE A 85 -9.35 8.27 -5.40
C ILE A 85 -9.62 7.34 -4.22
N THR A 86 -10.58 7.72 -3.40
CA THR A 86 -11.04 6.89 -2.28
C THR A 86 -12.46 6.40 -2.57
N THR A 87 -12.65 5.09 -2.59
CA THR A 87 -13.95 4.44 -2.75
C THR A 87 -14.28 3.63 -1.51
N LYS A 88 -15.46 3.87 -0.93
CA LYS A 88 -16.01 3.05 0.15
C LYS A 88 -17.03 2.08 -0.42
N LEU A 89 -16.95 0.82 -0.03
CA LEU A 89 -17.89 -0.21 -0.47
C LEU A 89 -18.21 -1.16 0.68
N THR A 90 -19.50 -1.38 0.90
CA THR A 90 -20.00 -2.35 1.86
C THR A 90 -20.53 -3.58 1.12
N LYS A 91 -20.14 -4.76 1.59
CA LYS A 91 -20.66 -6.05 1.14
C LYS A 91 -21.34 -6.77 2.29
N TYR A 92 -22.39 -7.51 1.95
CA TYR A 92 -23.26 -8.21 2.88
C TYR A 92 -23.22 -9.72 2.62
N LYS A 93 -23.35 -10.50 3.68
CA LYS A 93 -23.54 -11.95 3.64
C LYS A 93 -24.55 -12.35 4.69
N LYS A 94 -25.54 -13.16 4.32
CA LYS A 94 -26.42 -13.84 5.26
C LYS A 94 -25.73 -15.10 5.74
N VAL A 95 -25.56 -15.25 7.04
CA VAL A 95 -24.89 -16.42 7.68
C VAL A 95 -25.85 -17.29 8.46
N SER A 96 -27.13 -16.86 8.64
CA SER A 96 -28.26 -17.66 9.10
C SER A 96 -27.98 -18.44 10.39
N GLY A 97 -27.57 -17.75 11.44
CA GLY A 97 -27.26 -18.33 12.75
C GLY A 97 -25.93 -19.09 12.84
N SER A 98 -25.12 -19.07 11.77
CA SER A 98 -23.80 -19.69 11.77
C SER A 98 -22.72 -18.78 12.36
N LYS A 99 -21.56 -19.36 12.67
CA LYS A 99 -20.37 -18.58 13.06
C LYS A 99 -19.77 -17.86 11.85
N ILE A 100 -19.37 -16.61 12.05
CA ILE A 100 -18.58 -15.87 11.09
C ILE A 100 -17.17 -16.47 11.05
N GLU A 101 -16.73 -16.91 9.87
CA GLU A 101 -15.43 -17.49 9.64
C GLU A 101 -14.51 -16.52 8.86
N LYS A 102 -13.21 -16.83 8.86
CA LYS A 102 -12.24 -16.06 8.07
C LYS A 102 -12.55 -16.10 6.56
N ASP A 103 -13.15 -17.19 6.12
CA ASP A 103 -13.54 -17.36 4.71
C ASP A 103 -14.69 -16.44 4.30
N ASP A 104 -15.62 -16.14 5.21
CA ASP A 104 -16.69 -15.16 4.96
C ASP A 104 -16.12 -13.77 4.72
N ILE A 105 -15.14 -13.38 5.52
CA ILE A 105 -14.45 -12.11 5.42
C ILE A 105 -13.66 -12.02 4.11
N SER A 106 -12.92 -13.09 3.79
CA SER A 106 -12.15 -13.19 2.55
C SER A 106 -13.05 -13.16 1.31
N PHE A 107 -14.21 -13.79 1.38
CA PHE A 107 -15.22 -13.78 0.33
C PHE A 107 -15.75 -12.36 0.10
N LEU A 108 -16.21 -11.66 1.15
CA LEU A 108 -16.72 -10.29 1.02
C LEU A 108 -15.68 -9.32 0.50
N LEU A 109 -14.41 -9.48 0.92
CA LEU A 109 -13.31 -8.66 0.41
C LEU A 109 -13.07 -8.90 -1.09
N LYS A 110 -13.07 -10.17 -1.54
CA LYS A 110 -12.91 -10.52 -2.96
C LYS A 110 -14.04 -9.93 -3.81
N GLU A 111 -15.28 -10.05 -3.36
CA GLU A 111 -16.46 -9.50 -4.04
C GLU A 111 -16.40 -7.95 -4.10
N ALA A 112 -16.00 -7.29 -3.00
CA ALA A 112 -15.81 -5.85 -2.97
C ALA A 112 -14.73 -5.41 -3.96
N LYS A 113 -13.59 -6.09 -3.96
CA LYS A 113 -12.46 -5.82 -4.87
C LYS A 113 -12.89 -5.95 -6.33
N LYS A 114 -13.53 -7.07 -6.69
CA LYS A 114 -14.03 -7.33 -8.06
C LYS A 114 -14.95 -6.22 -8.53
N GLN A 115 -15.90 -5.79 -7.69
CA GLN A 115 -16.86 -4.73 -8.05
C GLN A 115 -16.16 -3.38 -8.24
N VAL A 116 -15.25 -2.99 -7.33
CA VAL A 116 -14.56 -1.70 -7.43
C VAL A 116 -13.64 -1.67 -8.65
N GLU A 117 -12.95 -2.77 -8.97
CA GLU A 117 -12.08 -2.89 -10.15
C GLU A 117 -12.88 -2.87 -11.48
N SER A 118 -14.13 -3.36 -11.48
CA SER A 118 -15.00 -3.32 -12.67
C SER A 118 -15.61 -1.95 -12.92
N ASN A 119 -15.78 -1.12 -11.89
CA ASN A 119 -16.44 0.19 -12.02
C ASN A 119 -15.58 1.21 -12.79
N ASP A 120 -14.27 1.19 -12.63
CA ASP A 120 -13.36 2.04 -13.41
C ASP A 120 -12.03 1.33 -13.68
N SER A 121 -11.92 0.81 -14.90
CA SER A 121 -10.71 0.11 -15.35
C SER A 121 -9.46 0.99 -15.47
N ARG A 122 -9.60 2.32 -15.42
CA ARG A 122 -8.48 3.28 -15.49
C ARG A 122 -7.78 3.47 -14.15
N ILE A 123 -8.41 3.03 -13.05
CA ILE A 123 -7.88 3.13 -11.70
C ILE A 123 -7.19 1.83 -11.29
N SER A 124 -6.08 1.95 -10.59
CA SER A 124 -5.43 0.85 -9.88
C SER A 124 -5.58 1.08 -8.38
N TYR A 125 -6.22 0.15 -7.69
CA TYR A 125 -6.36 0.22 -6.23
C TYR A 125 -5.10 -0.37 -5.58
N ILE A 126 -4.37 0.50 -4.88
CA ILE A 126 -3.05 0.18 -4.31
C ILE A 126 -3.12 -0.21 -2.83
N HIS A 127 -4.15 0.26 -2.11
CA HIS A 127 -4.40 -0.11 -0.73
C HIS A 127 -5.88 -0.40 -0.48
N ILE A 128 -6.13 -1.34 0.41
CA ILE A 128 -7.47 -1.70 0.87
C ILE A 128 -7.42 -1.71 2.41
N PHE A 129 -8.30 -0.93 3.02
CA PHE A 129 -8.45 -0.86 4.46
C PHE A 129 -9.83 -1.35 4.86
N ASN A 130 -9.92 -2.19 5.89
CA ASN A 130 -11.20 -2.43 6.52
C ASN A 130 -11.55 -1.23 7.40
N ASN A 131 -12.75 -0.68 7.23
CA ASN A 131 -13.24 0.43 8.04
C ASN A 131 -14.03 -0.08 9.25
N LYS A 132 -14.97 -0.99 9.00
CA LYS A 132 -15.79 -1.61 10.06
C LYS A 132 -16.43 -2.90 9.59
N TYR A 133 -16.84 -3.70 10.57
CA TYR A 133 -17.74 -4.84 10.41
C TYR A 133 -19.08 -4.52 11.07
N VAL A 134 -20.18 -5.06 10.53
CA VAL A 134 -21.49 -4.99 11.15
C VAL A 134 -22.04 -6.41 11.25
N VAL A 135 -22.42 -6.80 12.46
CA VAL A 135 -22.99 -8.11 12.80
C VAL A 135 -24.32 -7.85 13.48
N ASP A 136 -25.43 -8.28 12.85
CA ASP A 136 -26.79 -8.10 13.37
C ASP A 136 -27.04 -6.69 13.94
N ASN A 137 -26.74 -5.66 13.14
CA ASN A 137 -26.85 -4.22 13.47
C ASN A 137 -25.80 -3.67 14.47
N ASN A 138 -24.92 -4.49 15.04
CA ASN A 138 -23.83 -4.03 15.91
C ASN A 138 -22.56 -3.79 15.12
N THR A 139 -21.91 -2.64 15.39
CA THR A 139 -20.66 -2.25 14.68
C THR A 139 -19.44 -2.67 15.46
N PHE A 140 -18.48 -3.31 14.76
CA PHE A 140 -17.20 -3.76 15.29
C PHE A 140 -16.04 -3.16 14.50
N LYS A 141 -14.98 -2.75 15.19
CA LYS A 141 -13.71 -2.36 14.58
C LYS A 141 -12.79 -3.54 14.35
N ASN A 142 -12.84 -4.52 15.26
CA ASN A 142 -12.05 -5.73 15.20
C ASN A 142 -12.79 -6.84 14.47
N LEU A 143 -12.02 -7.81 14.00
CA LEU A 143 -12.53 -8.95 13.26
C LEU A 143 -13.48 -9.81 14.12
N PRO A 144 -14.78 -9.96 13.76
CA PRO A 144 -15.76 -10.67 14.57
C PRO A 144 -15.76 -12.19 14.29
N VAL A 145 -14.59 -12.81 14.23
CA VAL A 145 -14.47 -14.27 13.99
C VAL A 145 -15.02 -15.05 15.17
N ASN A 146 -15.69 -16.19 14.90
CA ASN A 146 -16.37 -17.06 15.86
C ASN A 146 -17.60 -16.44 16.52
N THR A 147 -18.11 -15.32 16.04
CA THR A 147 -19.38 -14.75 16.49
C THR A 147 -20.52 -15.37 15.69
N TYR A 148 -21.56 -15.85 16.37
CA TYR A 148 -22.81 -16.32 15.73
C TYR A 148 -23.62 -15.11 15.29
N ALA A 149 -24.19 -15.16 14.07
CA ALA A 149 -24.97 -14.08 13.50
C ALA A 149 -25.97 -14.57 12.45
N ASP A 150 -26.97 -13.76 12.17
CA ASP A 150 -27.84 -13.95 11.00
C ASP A 150 -27.30 -13.19 9.79
N ASN A 151 -26.80 -11.99 10.00
CA ASN A 151 -26.31 -11.11 8.95
C ASN A 151 -24.92 -10.57 9.29
N PHE A 152 -24.08 -10.55 8.31
CA PHE A 152 -22.73 -10.00 8.41
C PHE A 152 -22.44 -9.06 7.24
N SER A 153 -21.83 -7.93 7.53
CA SER A 153 -21.33 -7.03 6.49
C SER A 153 -19.96 -6.48 6.82
N GLN A 154 -19.23 -6.14 5.77
CA GLN A 154 -17.90 -5.57 5.83
C GLN A 154 -17.84 -4.31 4.96
N GLU A 155 -17.47 -3.18 5.54
CA GLU A 155 -17.17 -1.95 4.83
C GLU A 155 -15.67 -1.82 4.61
N ASN A 156 -15.26 -1.73 3.35
CA ASN A 156 -13.88 -1.55 2.94
C ASN A 156 -13.68 -0.18 2.30
N VAL A 157 -12.52 0.41 2.53
CA VAL A 157 -12.03 1.62 1.89
C VAL A 157 -10.92 1.25 0.93
N PHE A 158 -11.11 1.56 -0.34
CA PHE A 158 -10.17 1.32 -1.42
C PHE A 158 -9.48 2.63 -1.79
N LEU A 159 -8.16 2.65 -1.74
CA LEU A 159 -7.34 3.76 -2.18
C LEU A 159 -6.81 3.48 -3.57
N GLY A 160 -7.26 4.27 -4.54
CA GLY A 160 -6.92 4.11 -5.95
C GLY A 160 -6.09 5.25 -6.51
N VAL A 161 -5.31 4.94 -7.53
CA VAL A 161 -4.48 5.89 -8.29
C VAL A 161 -4.70 5.63 -9.78
N PRO A 162 -4.78 6.66 -10.62
CA PRO A 162 -4.86 6.48 -12.07
C PRO A 162 -3.69 5.63 -12.59
N LYS A 163 -4.00 4.64 -13.43
CA LYS A 163 -2.98 3.69 -13.97
C LYS A 163 -1.86 4.38 -14.74
N ASN A 164 -2.14 5.50 -15.42
CA ASN A 164 -1.13 6.27 -16.14
C ASN A 164 -0.07 6.87 -15.20
N ILE A 165 -0.43 7.20 -13.96
CA ILE A 165 0.54 7.67 -12.97
C ILE A 165 1.46 6.52 -12.55
N LEU A 166 0.90 5.34 -12.27
CA LEU A 166 1.69 4.16 -11.84
C LEU A 166 2.61 3.62 -12.94
N LYS A 167 2.22 3.73 -14.22
CA LYS A 167 3.05 3.29 -15.34
C LYS A 167 4.36 4.06 -15.50
N ASN A 168 4.43 5.25 -14.95
CA ASN A 168 5.61 6.11 -15.02
C ASN A 168 6.51 5.99 -13.77
N ILE A 169 6.10 5.22 -12.78
CA ILE A 169 6.87 4.92 -11.55
C ILE A 169 7.59 3.58 -11.66
#